data_16b3f4c0c290ae14dbbd43398c363019
#
_entry.id   16b3f4c0c290ae14dbbd43398c363019
#
_cell.length_a   1.000
_cell.length_b   1.000
_cell.length_c   1.000
_cell.angle_alpha   90.00
_cell.angle_beta   90.00
_cell.angle_gamma   90.00
#
_symmetry.space_group_name_H-M   'P 1'
#
loop_
_entity.id
_entity.type
_entity.pdbx_description
1 polymer ?
#
loop_
_entity_poly.entity_id
_entity_poly.type
_entity_poly.pdbx_seq_one_letter_code
_entity_poly.pdbx_strand_id
1 'polypeptide(L)'
;MNLFNDLKKGCKLALSKAITLIESTNTDNQVIARKLILKCKNEKFSSIRIGVTGIPGVGKSTFIDSFGKYLTSKKYKVAVLAID
;
A
#
# COMPACT_ATOMS: atom_id res chain seq x y z
N MET A 1 -4.45 8.13 -18.78
CA MET A 1 -3.61 7.48 -17.76
C MET A 1 -4.39 6.31 -17.17
N ASN A 2 -3.86 5.11 -17.22
CA ASN A 2 -4.51 3.94 -16.63
C ASN A 2 -3.90 3.67 -15.25
N LEU A 3 -4.68 3.90 -14.21
CA LEU A 3 -4.20 3.76 -12.83
C LEU A 3 -3.73 2.34 -12.52
N PHE A 4 -4.45 1.33 -12.98
CA PHE A 4 -4.08 -0.05 -12.75
C PHE A 4 -2.74 -0.41 -13.41
N ASN A 5 -2.55 0.02 -14.66
CA ASN A 5 -1.28 -0.23 -15.36
C ASN A 5 -0.11 0.47 -14.67
N ASP A 6 -0.32 1.69 -14.17
CA ASP A 6 0.71 2.43 -13.44
C ASP A 6 1.03 1.75 -12.11
N LEU A 7 0.04 1.19 -11.43
CA LEU A 7 0.25 0.39 -10.22
C LEU A 7 1.13 -0.84 -10.51
N LYS A 8 0.84 -1.54 -11.60
CA LYS A 8 1.60 -2.72 -12.00
C LYS A 8 3.06 -2.38 -12.26
N LYS A 9 3.33 -1.18 -12.76
CA LYS A 9 4.69 -0.71 -13.01
C LYS A 9 5.41 -0.25 -11.74
N GLY A 10 4.71 -0.19 -10.62
CA GLY A 10 5.28 0.24 -9.36
C GLY A 10 5.36 1.75 -9.18
N CYS A 11 4.50 2.50 -9.83
CA CYS A 11 4.45 3.95 -9.71
C CYS A 11 3.93 4.36 -8.33
N LYS A 12 4.73 5.08 -7.57
CA LYS A 12 4.36 5.53 -6.22
C LYS A 12 3.16 6.48 -6.22
N LEU A 13 3.08 7.35 -7.21
CA LEU A 13 1.96 8.28 -7.33
C LEU A 13 0.66 7.53 -7.59
N ALA A 14 0.70 6.51 -8.44
CA ALA A 14 -0.46 5.66 -8.70
C ALA A 14 -0.91 4.94 -7.43
N LEU A 15 0.02 4.45 -6.63
CA LEU A 15 -0.30 3.80 -5.36
C LEU A 15 -1.00 4.77 -4.40
N SER A 16 -0.49 6.00 -4.29
CA SER A 16 -1.11 7.02 -3.44
C SER A 16 -2.53 7.35 -3.89
N LYS A 17 -2.75 7.48 -5.19
CA LYS A 17 -4.08 7.74 -5.75
C LYS A 17 -5.03 6.57 -5.48
N ALA A 18 -4.54 5.34 -5.62
CA ALA A 18 -5.33 4.14 -5.37
C ALA A 18 -5.77 4.05 -3.91
N ILE A 19 -4.87 4.33 -2.97
CA ILE A 19 -5.17 4.32 -1.54
C ILE A 19 -6.22 5.40 -1.23
N THR A 20 -6.08 6.58 -1.79
CA THR A 20 -7.05 7.66 -1.62
C THR A 20 -8.44 7.24 -2.09
N LEU A 21 -8.53 6.57 -3.24
CA LEU A 21 -9.81 6.08 -3.75
C LEU A 21 -10.44 5.04 -2.82
N ILE A 22 -9.62 4.12 -2.31
CA ILE A 22 -10.10 3.04 -1.44
C ILE A 22 -10.60 3.59 -0.10
N GLU A 23 -9.95 4.60 0.43
CA GLU A 23 -10.32 5.21 1.72
C GLU A 23 -11.44 6.25 1.60
N SER A 24 -11.81 6.63 0.38
CA SER A 24 -12.83 7.65 0.16
C SER A 24 -14.22 7.15 0.57
N THR A 25 -15.01 8.05 1.17
CA THR A 25 -16.41 7.79 1.49
C THR A 25 -17.34 8.17 0.34
N ASN A 26 -16.82 8.80 -0.71
CA ASN A 26 -17.60 9.19 -1.89
C ASN A 26 -18.02 7.95 -2.68
N THR A 27 -19.30 7.84 -3.02
CA THR A 27 -19.86 6.68 -3.69
C THR A 27 -19.21 6.40 -5.05
N ASP A 28 -18.96 7.46 -5.83
CA ASP A 28 -18.34 7.30 -7.14
C ASP A 28 -16.91 6.75 -7.01
N ASN A 29 -16.16 7.24 -6.03
CA ASN A 29 -14.81 6.75 -5.76
C ASN A 29 -14.82 5.31 -5.29
N GLN A 30 -15.83 4.92 -4.51
CA GLN A 30 -15.96 3.54 -4.03
C GLN A 30 -16.19 2.57 -5.19
N VAL A 31 -16.98 2.96 -6.19
CA VAL A 31 -17.19 2.13 -7.39
C VAL A 31 -15.87 1.93 -8.14
N ILE A 32 -15.12 3.01 -8.33
CA ILE A 32 -13.81 2.95 -9.00
C ILE A 32 -12.84 2.07 -8.21
N ALA A 33 -12.83 2.23 -6.88
CA ALA A 33 -11.96 1.45 -6.00
C ALA A 33 -12.26 -0.05 -6.08
N ARG A 34 -13.54 -0.42 -6.10
CA ARG A 34 -13.95 -1.84 -6.21
C ARG A 34 -13.45 -2.45 -7.52
N LYS A 35 -13.59 -1.73 -8.63
CA LYS A 35 -13.11 -2.20 -9.94
C LYS A 35 -11.60 -2.39 -9.92
N LEU A 36 -10.88 -1.45 -9.31
CA LEU A 36 -9.43 -1.52 -9.19
C LEU A 36 -9.00 -2.73 -8.35
N ILE A 37 -9.66 -2.96 -7.22
CA ILE A 37 -9.36 -4.09 -6.33
C ILE A 37 -9.59 -5.42 -7.06
N LEU A 38 -10.68 -5.53 -7.82
CA LEU A 38 -10.97 -6.74 -8.59
C LEU A 38 -9.87 -7.02 -9.62
N LYS A 39 -9.40 -5.98 -10.31
CA LYS A 39 -8.30 -6.14 -11.25
C LYS A 39 -7.02 -6.60 -10.55
N CYS A 40 -6.72 -6.04 -9.37
CA CYS A 40 -5.56 -6.43 -8.59
C CYS A 40 -5.64 -7.89 -8.13
N LYS A 41 -6.83 -8.36 -7.75
CA LYS A 41 -7.03 -9.75 -7.33
C LYS A 41 -6.77 -10.75 -8.45
N ASN A 42 -7.04 -10.36 -9.67
CA ASN A 42 -6.85 -11.24 -10.84
C ASN A 42 -5.39 -11.32 -11.29
N GLU A 43 -4.53 -10.44 -10.78
CA GLU A 43 -3.11 -10.45 -11.10
C GLU A 43 -2.34 -11.24 -10.04
N LYS A 44 -1.32 -11.95 -10.50
CA LYS A 44 -0.45 -12.70 -9.60
C LYS A 44 0.75 -11.84 -9.22
N PHE A 45 0.64 -11.15 -8.09
CA PHE A 45 1.74 -10.39 -7.55
C PHE A 45 2.42 -11.21 -6.46
N SER A 46 3.74 -11.15 -6.42
CA SER A 46 4.52 -11.74 -5.34
C SER A 46 4.89 -10.65 -4.35
N SER A 47 4.39 -10.78 -3.13
CA SER A 47 4.72 -9.83 -2.07
C SER A 47 4.66 -10.52 -0.71
N ILE A 48 5.32 -9.91 0.26
CA ILE A 48 5.30 -10.38 1.64
C ILE A 48 4.58 -9.32 2.48
N ARG A 49 3.64 -9.75 3.30
CA ARG A 49 2.96 -8.88 4.25
C ARG A 49 3.47 -9.16 5.64
N ILE A 50 3.84 -8.10 6.33
CA ILE A 50 4.38 -8.22 7.69
C ILE A 50 3.50 -7.40 8.62
N GLY A 51 2.95 -8.05 9.64
CA GLY A 51 2.19 -7.37 10.67
C GLY A 51 3.10 -6.96 11.82
N VAL A 52 3.03 -5.69 12.18
CA VAL A 52 3.77 -5.17 13.34
C VAL A 52 2.75 -4.72 14.36
N THR A 53 2.77 -5.34 15.54
CA THR A 53 1.83 -5.00 16.60
C THR A 53 2.59 -4.64 17.87
N GLY A 54 1.93 -3.88 18.74
CA GLY A 54 2.50 -3.47 20.01
C GLY A 54 1.72 -2.30 20.60
N ILE A 55 1.84 -2.13 21.89
CA ILE A 55 1.24 -1.00 22.56
C ILE A 55 2.01 0.27 22.24
N PRO A 56 1.37 1.45 22.29
CA PRO A 56 2.06 2.71 22.05
C PRO A 56 3.24 2.90 23.03
N GLY A 57 4.31 3.46 22.52
CA GLY A 57 5.47 3.77 23.37
C GLY A 57 6.52 2.68 23.48
N VAL A 58 6.35 1.53 22.82
CA VAL A 58 7.35 0.44 22.87
C VAL A 58 8.33 0.46 21.70
N GLY A 59 8.38 1.55 20.93
CA GLY A 59 9.34 1.68 19.83
C GLY A 59 8.88 1.07 18.52
N LYS A 60 7.60 0.78 18.37
CA LYS A 60 7.04 0.21 17.15
C LYS A 60 7.32 1.09 15.93
N SER A 61 7.09 2.39 16.03
CA SER A 61 7.33 3.33 14.92
C SER A 61 8.81 3.41 14.56
N THR A 62 9.70 3.38 15.55
CA THR A 62 11.14 3.37 15.33
C THR A 62 11.56 2.10 14.59
N PHE A 63 11.01 0.96 14.99
CA PHE A 63 11.28 -0.31 14.33
C PHE A 63 10.84 -0.27 12.86
N ILE A 64 9.62 0.22 12.59
CA ILE A 64 9.07 0.29 11.23
C ILE A 64 9.95 1.20 10.37
N ASP A 65 10.37 2.35 10.90
CA ASP A 65 11.22 3.29 10.17
C ASP A 65 12.58 2.65 9.83
N SER A 66 13.24 2.05 10.80
CA SER A 66 14.54 1.41 10.60
C SER A 66 14.47 0.24 9.64
N PHE A 67 13.47 -0.62 9.81
CA PHE A 67 13.29 -1.79 8.96
C PHE A 67 12.93 -1.39 7.52
N GLY A 68 12.06 -0.38 7.38
CA GLY A 68 11.70 0.16 6.07
C GLY A 68 12.91 0.72 5.34
N LYS A 69 13.75 1.48 6.03
CA LYS A 69 14.99 2.01 5.44
C LYS A 69 15.94 0.89 5.03
N TYR A 70 16.05 -0.14 5.83
CA TYR A 70 16.89 -1.30 5.51
C TYR A 70 16.39 -1.96 4.22
N LEU A 71 15.10 -2.23 4.14
CA LEU A 71 14.51 -2.88 2.96
C LEU A 71 14.64 -2.04 1.71
N THR A 72 14.43 -0.73 1.80
CA THR A 72 14.58 0.14 0.62
C THR A 72 16.02 0.25 0.19
N SER A 73 16.98 0.16 1.12
CA SER A 73 18.40 0.12 0.77
C SER A 73 18.75 -1.14 -0.02
N LYS A 74 17.98 -2.21 0.14
CA LYS A 74 18.12 -3.45 -0.63
C LYS A 74 17.28 -3.45 -1.90
N LYS A 75 16.74 -2.29 -2.28
CA LYS A 75 15.93 -2.08 -3.48
C LYS A 75 14.55 -2.74 -3.46
N TYR A 76 14.05 -3.11 -2.29
CA TYR A 76 12.66 -3.53 -2.14
C TYR A 76 11.74 -2.32 -2.11
N LYS A 77 10.54 -2.49 -2.63
CA LYS A 77 9.49 -1.49 -2.51
C LYS A 77 8.66 -1.80 -1.27
N VAL A 78 8.46 -0.80 -0.43
CA VAL A 78 7.81 -0.96 0.86
C VAL A 78 6.62 0.00 0.96
N ALA A 79 5.50 -0.52 1.39
CA ALA A 79 4.34 0.30 1.74
C ALA A 79 3.99 0.04 3.21
N VAL A 80 3.76 1.12 3.95
CA VAL A 80 3.35 1.03 5.35
C VAL A 80 1.91 1.47 5.46
N LEU A 81 1.06 0.57 5.96
CA LEU A 81 -0.37 0.84 6.15
C LEU A 81 -0.64 0.85 7.66
N ALA A 82 -0.95 2.03 8.18
CA ALA A 82 -1.30 2.17 9.59
C ALA A 82 -2.78 1.81 9.78
N ILE A 83 -3.04 0.92 10.72
CA ILE A 83 -4.40 0.50 11.05
C ILE A 83 -4.65 0.83 12.52
N ASP A 84 -5.58 1.72 12.77
CA ASP A 84 -5.98 2.12 14.11
C ASP A 84 -7.23 1.38 14.57
#